data_c51f5893e700ba51240cdddc9455453c
#
_entry.id   c51f5893e700ba51240cdddc9455453c
#
_cell.length_a   1.000
_cell.length_b   1.000
_cell.length_c   1.000
_cell.angle_alpha   90.00
_cell.angle_beta   90.00
_cell.angle_gamma   90.00
#
_symmetry.space_group_name_H-M   'P 1'
#
loop_
_entity.id
_entity.type
_entity.pdbx_description
1 polymer ?
#
loop_
_entity_poly.entity_id
_entity_poly.type
_entity_poly.pdbx_seq_one_letter_code
_entity_poly.pdbx_strand_id
1 'polypeptide(L)'
;VIHDRIGDATFEIASNAFFQTNTVQAEILYKVAAEFAELKPDDLVYDLYSGAGTITCYLAPHVKHVVGVELIEEAVQNARRNAEDNKIENVSFVTGDMLRLFNSSFIAKHGTPDVLIVDPPRAGLHPKVVAQIAALAPDRFVYISCNPLTQARDLAMMSEVYDVEKVQPVDLFPHTHHIE
;
A
#
# COMPACT_ATOMS: atom_id res chain seq x y z
N VAL A 1 -6.40 23.58 -1.85
CA VAL A 1 -5.92 22.51 -0.97
C VAL A 1 -7.11 22.05 -0.18
N ILE A 2 -7.35 20.76 -0.13
CA ILE A 2 -8.39 20.11 0.66
C ILE A 2 -7.66 19.27 1.71
N HIS A 3 -8.21 19.22 2.93
CA HIS A 3 -7.72 18.33 3.97
C HIS A 3 -8.82 17.36 4.37
N ASP A 4 -8.44 16.11 4.60
CA ASP A 4 -9.35 15.11 5.15
C ASP A 4 -8.60 14.24 6.17
N ARG A 5 -9.33 13.46 6.96
CA ARG A 5 -8.79 12.69 8.08
C ARG A 5 -9.05 11.21 7.90
N ILE A 6 -8.03 10.37 8.15
CA ILE A 6 -8.14 8.92 8.24
C ILE A 6 -7.42 8.49 9.52
N GLY A 7 -8.15 7.85 10.43
CA GLY A 7 -7.63 7.55 11.75
C GLY A 7 -7.25 8.83 12.52
N ASP A 8 -6.05 8.86 13.06
CA ASP A 8 -5.52 10.03 13.77
C ASP A 8 -4.74 11.01 12.87
N ALA A 9 -4.49 10.64 11.60
CA ALA A 9 -3.73 11.45 10.67
C ALA A 9 -4.63 12.36 9.81
N THR A 10 -4.18 13.60 9.57
CA THR A 10 -4.79 14.55 8.65
C THR A 10 -3.96 14.65 7.39
N PHE A 11 -4.57 14.51 6.24
CA PHE A 11 -3.91 14.49 4.95
C PHE A 11 -4.25 15.73 4.14
N GLU A 12 -3.21 16.37 3.60
CA GLU A 12 -3.35 17.33 2.50
C GLU A 12 -3.60 16.55 1.21
N ILE A 13 -4.66 16.91 0.50
CA ILE A 13 -5.04 16.31 -0.78
C ILE A 13 -4.69 17.29 -1.89
N ALA A 14 -3.64 16.96 -2.64
CA ALA A 14 -3.28 17.71 -3.82
C ALA A 14 -4.25 17.40 -4.98
N SER A 15 -4.49 18.40 -5.84
CA SER A 15 -5.46 18.29 -6.94
C SER A 15 -5.15 17.19 -7.97
N ASN A 16 -3.92 16.72 -8.01
CA ASN A 16 -3.39 15.70 -8.92
C ASN A 16 -2.99 14.41 -8.22
N ALA A 17 -3.26 14.27 -6.90
CA ALA A 17 -3.03 13.05 -6.15
C ALA A 17 -4.34 12.26 -6.01
N PHE A 18 -4.26 10.95 -6.19
CA PHE A 18 -5.39 10.08 -5.83
C PHE A 18 -5.58 10.06 -4.31
N PHE A 19 -6.81 10.19 -3.88
CA PHE A 19 -7.22 10.07 -2.49
C PHE A 19 -8.59 9.41 -2.40
N GLN A 20 -8.76 8.51 -1.43
CA GLN A 20 -10.04 7.82 -1.20
C GLN A 20 -11.09 8.81 -0.71
N THR A 21 -12.11 9.06 -1.52
CA THR A 21 -13.12 10.10 -1.27
C THR A 21 -14.09 9.75 -0.13
N ASN A 22 -14.25 8.47 0.18
CA ASN A 22 -15.02 7.99 1.33
C ASN A 22 -14.06 7.64 2.47
N THR A 23 -13.64 8.62 3.23
CA THR A 23 -12.62 8.48 4.28
C THR A 23 -13.06 7.56 5.42
N VAL A 24 -14.35 7.50 5.72
CA VAL A 24 -14.89 6.57 6.74
C VAL A 24 -14.69 5.12 6.30
N GLN A 25 -15.00 4.80 5.05
CA GLN A 25 -14.79 3.46 4.52
C GLN A 25 -13.32 3.17 4.23
N ALA A 26 -12.53 4.19 3.86
CA ALA A 26 -11.09 4.06 3.70
C ALA A 26 -10.41 3.67 5.02
N GLU A 27 -10.85 4.25 6.15
CA GLU A 27 -10.35 3.86 7.48
C GLU A 27 -10.68 2.39 7.80
N ILE A 28 -11.88 1.92 7.44
CA ILE A 28 -12.26 0.51 7.59
C ILE A 28 -11.37 -0.39 6.73
N LEU A 29 -11.14 0.00 5.46
CA LEU A 29 -10.25 -0.73 4.55
C LEU A 29 -8.83 -0.84 5.12
N TYR A 30 -8.27 0.26 5.61
CA TYR A 30 -6.92 0.29 6.17
C TYR A 30 -6.81 -0.52 7.47
N LYS A 31 -7.86 -0.50 8.29
CA LYS A 31 -7.96 -1.35 9.47
C LYS A 31 -7.94 -2.83 9.08
N VAL A 32 -8.75 -3.24 8.11
CA VAL A 32 -8.75 -4.63 7.60
C VAL A 32 -7.38 -5.00 7.05
N ALA A 33 -6.74 -4.12 6.27
CA ALA A 33 -5.41 -4.36 5.74
C ALA A 33 -4.36 -4.55 6.86
N ALA A 34 -4.40 -3.71 7.90
CA ALA A 34 -3.52 -3.82 9.06
C ALA A 34 -3.76 -5.11 9.86
N GLU A 35 -5.03 -5.50 10.05
CA GLU A 35 -5.40 -6.76 10.70
C GLU A 35 -4.94 -7.99 9.90
N PHE A 36 -5.08 -7.95 8.56
CA PHE A 36 -4.61 -9.05 7.69
C PHE A 36 -3.09 -9.14 7.62
N ALA A 37 -2.42 -8.00 7.71
CA ALA A 37 -0.96 -7.92 7.77
C ALA A 37 -0.37 -8.46 9.08
N GLU A 38 -1.17 -8.64 10.13
CA GLU A 38 -0.74 -9.12 11.45
C GLU A 38 0.52 -8.39 11.93
N LEU A 39 0.47 -7.03 11.86
CA LEU A 39 1.61 -6.15 12.08
C LEU A 39 2.26 -6.34 13.44
N LYS A 40 3.59 -6.29 13.46
CA LYS A 40 4.42 -6.39 14.67
C LYS A 40 5.30 -5.14 14.81
N PRO A 41 5.65 -4.72 16.05
CA PRO A 41 6.47 -3.52 16.27
C PRO A 41 7.85 -3.53 15.59
N ASP A 42 8.39 -4.70 15.30
CA ASP A 42 9.72 -4.84 14.66
C ASP A 42 9.63 -5.00 13.14
N ASP A 43 8.43 -5.01 12.54
CA ASP A 43 8.25 -5.22 11.12
C ASP A 43 8.81 -4.08 10.27
N LEU A 44 9.45 -4.44 9.17
CA LEU A 44 9.68 -3.60 8.02
C LEU A 44 8.55 -3.85 7.00
N VAL A 45 7.78 -2.81 6.69
CA VAL A 45 6.65 -2.89 5.76
C VAL A 45 6.99 -2.16 4.46
N TYR A 46 6.65 -2.77 3.33
CA TYR A 46 6.65 -2.08 2.04
C TYR A 46 5.20 -1.82 1.61
N ASP A 47 4.90 -0.56 1.29
CA ASP A 47 3.63 -0.09 0.73
C ASP A 47 3.87 0.31 -0.73
N LEU A 48 3.51 -0.58 -1.65
CA LEU A 48 3.71 -0.36 -3.09
C LEU A 48 2.45 0.28 -3.70
N TYR A 49 2.66 1.28 -4.56
CA TYR A 49 1.63 2.18 -5.08
C TYR A 49 1.08 3.12 -3.99
N SER A 50 1.98 3.66 -3.17
CA SER A 50 1.63 4.36 -1.92
C SER A 50 0.87 5.70 -2.12
N GLY A 51 0.79 6.23 -3.34
CA GLY A 51 0.08 7.47 -3.63
C GLY A 51 0.54 8.63 -2.74
N ALA A 52 -0.42 9.30 -2.10
CA ALA A 52 -0.18 10.37 -1.12
C ALA A 52 0.27 9.88 0.26
N GLY A 53 0.60 8.59 0.40
CA GLY A 53 1.14 7.99 1.62
C GLY A 53 0.10 7.70 2.69
N THR A 54 -1.17 7.57 2.34
CA THR A 54 -2.25 7.38 3.32
C THR A 54 -2.15 6.04 4.06
N ILE A 55 -1.95 4.93 3.34
CA ILE A 55 -1.72 3.61 3.93
C ILE A 55 -0.39 3.61 4.70
N THR A 56 0.69 4.11 4.08
CA THR A 56 2.01 4.24 4.73
C THR A 56 1.92 4.92 6.10
N CYS A 57 1.28 6.09 6.16
CA CYS A 57 1.13 6.85 7.39
C CYS A 57 0.20 6.17 8.40
N TYR A 58 -0.87 5.51 7.94
CA TYR A 58 -1.79 4.77 8.80
C TYR A 58 -1.11 3.58 9.50
N LEU A 59 -0.21 2.89 8.81
CA LEU A 59 0.49 1.71 9.34
C LEU A 59 1.68 2.07 10.25
N ALA A 60 2.31 3.22 10.02
CA ALA A 60 3.54 3.63 10.70
C ALA A 60 3.52 3.51 12.23
N PRO A 61 2.43 3.87 12.96
CA PRO A 61 2.39 3.74 14.42
C PRO A 61 2.51 2.30 14.94
N HIS A 62 2.31 1.30 14.09
CA HIS A 62 2.22 -0.11 14.47
C HIS A 62 3.48 -0.93 14.17
N VAL A 63 4.46 -0.33 13.51
CA VAL A 63 5.63 -1.06 12.95
C VAL A 63 6.93 -0.30 13.16
N LYS A 64 8.05 -0.97 12.91
CA LYS A 64 9.38 -0.36 12.99
C LYS A 64 9.59 0.70 11.91
N HIS A 65 9.23 0.40 10.67
CA HIS A 65 9.42 1.31 9.54
C HIS A 65 8.53 0.93 8.35
N VAL A 66 8.04 1.93 7.62
CA VAL A 66 7.32 1.71 6.36
C VAL A 66 8.06 2.39 5.20
N VAL A 67 8.25 1.65 4.11
CA VAL A 67 8.79 2.17 2.85
C VAL A 67 7.66 2.28 1.84
N GLY A 68 7.18 3.49 1.59
CA GLY A 68 6.20 3.79 0.53
C GLY A 68 6.90 3.95 -0.81
N VAL A 69 6.40 3.28 -1.85
CA VAL A 69 6.93 3.36 -3.21
C VAL A 69 5.84 3.81 -4.18
N GLU A 70 6.10 4.88 -4.91
CA GLU A 70 5.15 5.50 -5.81
C GLU A 70 5.87 5.98 -7.09
N LEU A 71 5.17 5.90 -8.23
CA LEU A 71 5.70 6.30 -9.53
C LEU A 71 5.73 7.82 -9.70
N ILE A 72 4.73 8.51 -9.17
CA ILE A 72 4.49 9.93 -9.41
C ILE A 72 5.21 10.77 -8.36
N GLU A 73 6.21 11.54 -8.77
CA GLU A 73 7.03 12.37 -7.87
C GLU A 73 6.21 13.36 -7.05
N GLU A 74 5.18 13.97 -7.64
CA GLU A 74 4.31 14.92 -6.94
C GLU A 74 3.52 14.23 -5.81
N ALA A 75 3.09 12.98 -6.02
CA ALA A 75 2.42 12.19 -4.99
C ALA A 75 3.40 11.85 -3.86
N VAL A 76 4.63 11.48 -4.19
CA VAL A 76 5.70 11.25 -3.20
C VAL A 76 6.01 12.50 -2.37
N GLN A 77 6.08 13.66 -3.01
CA GLN A 77 6.27 14.94 -2.29
C GLN A 77 5.09 15.26 -1.38
N ASN A 78 3.86 14.97 -1.81
CA ASN A 78 2.67 15.12 -0.98
C ASN A 78 2.70 14.12 0.21
N ALA A 79 3.08 12.86 -0.04
CA ALA A 79 3.24 11.86 1.01
C ALA A 79 4.27 12.27 2.08
N ARG A 80 5.40 12.84 1.67
CA ARG A 80 6.41 13.36 2.61
C ARG A 80 5.88 14.49 3.46
N ARG A 81 5.15 15.46 2.87
CA ARG A 81 4.50 16.55 3.63
C ARG A 81 3.46 16.00 4.59
N ASN A 82 2.63 15.06 4.16
CA ASN A 82 1.64 14.41 5.01
C ASN A 82 2.28 13.71 6.22
N ALA A 83 3.39 13.02 6.03
CA ALA A 83 4.12 12.39 7.13
C ALA A 83 4.72 13.43 8.09
N GLU A 84 5.32 14.50 7.56
CA GLU A 84 5.90 15.60 8.34
C GLU A 84 4.84 16.32 9.18
N ASP A 85 3.71 16.70 8.57
CA ASP A 85 2.60 17.39 9.22
C ASP A 85 1.97 16.57 10.36
N ASN A 86 1.95 15.23 10.18
CA ASN A 86 1.48 14.29 11.19
C ASN A 86 2.58 13.82 12.17
N LYS A 87 3.82 14.33 12.04
CA LYS A 87 4.97 13.97 12.90
C LYS A 87 5.29 12.46 12.87
N ILE A 88 5.15 11.85 11.71
CA ILE A 88 5.46 10.44 11.48
C ILE A 88 6.89 10.35 10.97
N GLU A 89 7.80 9.83 11.78
CA GLU A 89 9.24 9.81 11.49
C GLU A 89 9.76 8.47 10.96
N ASN A 90 9.00 7.39 11.19
CA ASN A 90 9.41 6.03 10.82
C ASN A 90 8.88 5.60 9.44
N VAL A 91 8.88 6.54 8.50
CA VAL A 91 8.50 6.29 7.11
C VAL A 91 9.56 6.81 6.14
N SER A 92 9.65 6.20 4.98
CA SER A 92 10.43 6.71 3.87
C SER A 92 9.67 6.53 2.56
N PHE A 93 9.78 7.51 1.67
CA PHE A 93 9.09 7.48 0.38
C PHE A 93 10.11 7.49 -0.75
N VAL A 94 9.92 6.58 -1.71
CA VAL A 94 10.80 6.39 -2.86
C VAL A 94 9.99 6.55 -4.14
N THR A 95 10.46 7.45 -5.01
CA THR A 95 9.86 7.62 -6.35
C THR A 95 10.48 6.63 -7.31
N GLY A 96 9.66 5.92 -8.05
CA GLY A 96 10.14 5.07 -9.14
C GLY A 96 9.14 4.06 -9.67
N ASP A 97 9.45 3.61 -10.88
CA ASP A 97 8.70 2.55 -11.55
C ASP A 97 9.00 1.19 -10.87
N MET A 98 7.96 0.52 -10.36
CA MET A 98 8.06 -0.78 -9.71
C MET A 98 8.86 -1.80 -10.55
N LEU A 99 8.65 -1.79 -11.88
CA LEU A 99 9.34 -2.70 -12.80
C LEU A 99 10.87 -2.57 -12.78
N ARG A 100 11.37 -1.40 -12.43
CA ARG A 100 12.80 -1.07 -12.44
C ARG A 100 13.39 -0.97 -11.05
N LEU A 101 12.60 -0.44 -10.11
CA LEU A 101 13.07 -0.12 -8.77
C LEU A 101 13.13 -1.36 -7.88
N PHE A 102 12.15 -2.25 -7.99
CA PHE A 102 11.98 -3.40 -7.10
C PHE A 102 12.97 -4.53 -7.47
N ASN A 103 14.24 -4.33 -7.13
CA ASN A 103 15.36 -5.22 -7.47
C ASN A 103 16.30 -5.42 -6.25
N SER A 104 17.33 -6.24 -6.43
CA SER A 104 18.28 -6.57 -5.35
C SER A 104 19.00 -5.35 -4.75
N SER A 105 19.25 -4.31 -5.55
CA SER A 105 19.86 -3.06 -5.07
C SER A 105 18.92 -2.27 -4.18
N PHE A 106 17.63 -2.26 -4.51
CA PHE A 106 16.60 -1.65 -3.68
C PHE A 106 16.49 -2.37 -2.34
N ILE A 107 16.41 -3.71 -2.37
CA ILE A 107 16.34 -4.54 -1.16
C ILE A 107 17.61 -4.37 -0.29
N ALA A 108 18.80 -4.33 -0.90
CA ALA A 108 20.05 -4.09 -0.16
C ALA A 108 20.07 -2.74 0.54
N LYS A 109 19.43 -1.72 -0.03
CA LYS A 109 19.35 -0.36 0.53
C LYS A 109 18.30 -0.23 1.63
N HIS A 110 17.10 -0.81 1.43
CA HIS A 110 15.95 -0.59 2.29
C HIS A 110 15.65 -1.75 3.24
N GLY A 111 16.29 -2.91 3.06
CA GLY A 111 16.05 -4.14 3.81
C GLY A 111 15.02 -5.06 3.14
N THR A 112 14.98 -6.31 3.57
CA THR A 112 13.94 -7.26 3.16
C THR A 112 12.68 -7.00 3.99
N PRO A 113 11.52 -6.77 3.37
CA PRO A 113 10.29 -6.53 4.11
C PRO A 113 9.77 -7.81 4.76
N ASP A 114 9.23 -7.67 5.98
CA ASP A 114 8.46 -8.71 6.66
C ASP A 114 7.02 -8.76 6.13
N VAL A 115 6.51 -7.59 5.74
CA VAL A 115 5.17 -7.39 5.18
C VAL A 115 5.24 -6.58 3.90
N LEU A 116 4.50 -7.00 2.90
CA LEU A 116 4.32 -6.24 1.67
C LEU A 116 2.83 -5.99 1.44
N ILE A 117 2.46 -4.73 1.25
CA ILE A 117 1.10 -4.29 0.94
C ILE A 117 1.11 -3.68 -0.46
N VAL A 118 0.11 -3.99 -1.25
CA VAL A 118 -0.07 -3.41 -2.58
C VAL A 118 -1.49 -2.90 -2.74
N ASP A 119 -1.63 -1.72 -3.35
CA ASP A 119 -2.91 -1.12 -3.78
C ASP A 119 -2.77 -0.63 -5.24
N PRO A 120 -2.68 -1.55 -6.21
CA PRO A 120 -2.39 -1.21 -7.59
C PRO A 120 -3.64 -0.65 -8.30
N PRO A 121 -3.47 0.03 -9.46
CA PRO A 121 -4.58 0.48 -10.28
C PRO A 121 -5.42 -0.71 -10.79
N ARG A 122 -6.62 -0.43 -11.35
CA ARG A 122 -7.60 -1.42 -11.83
C ARG A 122 -7.06 -2.51 -12.77
N ALA A 123 -5.96 -2.26 -13.44
CA ALA A 123 -5.29 -3.25 -14.30
C ALA A 123 -4.62 -4.39 -13.50
N GLY A 124 -4.46 -4.21 -12.19
CA GLY A 124 -3.70 -5.10 -11.32
C GLY A 124 -2.19 -4.91 -11.45
N LEU A 125 -1.45 -5.86 -10.95
CA LEU A 125 0.01 -5.87 -10.99
C LEU A 125 0.52 -6.26 -12.39
N HIS A 126 1.63 -5.66 -12.78
CA HIS A 126 2.33 -6.13 -13.97
C HIS A 126 2.96 -7.50 -13.69
N PRO A 127 2.93 -8.48 -14.64
CA PRO A 127 3.45 -9.84 -14.41
C PRO A 127 4.89 -9.90 -13.89
N LYS A 128 5.75 -8.97 -14.29
CA LYS A 128 7.12 -8.89 -13.77
C LYS A 128 7.17 -8.46 -12.29
N VAL A 129 6.26 -7.59 -11.85
CA VAL A 129 6.15 -7.19 -10.44
C VAL A 129 5.64 -8.37 -9.62
N VAL A 130 4.65 -9.11 -10.13
CA VAL A 130 4.18 -10.36 -9.51
C VAL A 130 5.33 -11.34 -9.32
N ALA A 131 6.14 -11.57 -10.35
CA ALA A 131 7.30 -12.46 -10.28
C ALA A 131 8.37 -11.95 -9.28
N GLN A 132 8.58 -10.64 -9.18
CA GLN A 132 9.51 -10.05 -8.22
C GLN A 132 9.01 -10.21 -6.78
N ILE A 133 7.70 -10.02 -6.53
CA ILE A 133 7.08 -10.24 -5.22
C ILE A 133 7.20 -11.72 -4.82
N ALA A 134 6.86 -12.64 -5.73
CA ALA A 134 6.99 -14.07 -5.50
C ALA A 134 8.45 -14.51 -5.22
N ALA A 135 9.41 -13.92 -5.91
CA ALA A 135 10.83 -14.20 -5.69
C ALA A 135 11.36 -13.62 -4.36
N LEU A 136 10.83 -12.48 -3.93
CA LEU A 136 11.17 -11.88 -2.63
C LEU A 136 10.54 -12.65 -1.47
N ALA A 137 9.33 -13.16 -1.68
CA ALA A 137 8.56 -13.99 -0.75
C ALA A 137 8.51 -13.41 0.68
N PRO A 138 8.05 -12.15 0.89
CA PRO A 138 7.83 -11.65 2.25
C PRO A 138 6.88 -12.57 3.01
N ASP A 139 7.07 -12.68 4.33
CA ASP A 139 6.28 -13.59 5.17
C ASP A 139 4.78 -13.32 5.11
N ARG A 140 4.39 -12.04 4.90
CA ARG A 140 3.00 -11.60 4.84
C ARG A 140 2.79 -10.68 3.65
N PHE A 141 1.75 -10.98 2.88
CA PHE A 141 1.38 -10.22 1.68
C PHE A 141 -0.09 -9.82 1.73
N VAL A 142 -0.39 -8.55 1.65
CA VAL A 142 -1.76 -8.00 1.59
C VAL A 142 -1.98 -7.32 0.25
N TYR A 143 -3.03 -7.73 -0.44
CA TYR A 143 -3.42 -7.18 -1.74
C TYR A 143 -4.76 -6.45 -1.63
N ILE A 144 -4.77 -5.13 -1.68
CA ILE A 144 -5.96 -4.28 -1.80
C ILE A 144 -6.27 -4.13 -3.29
N SER A 145 -7.56 -4.20 -3.68
CA SER A 145 -7.91 -4.12 -5.10
C SER A 145 -9.34 -3.67 -5.35
N CYS A 146 -9.50 -2.65 -6.18
CA CYS A 146 -10.80 -2.24 -6.73
C CYS A 146 -11.28 -3.12 -7.91
N ASN A 147 -10.58 -4.21 -8.22
CA ASN A 147 -10.96 -5.14 -9.29
C ASN A 147 -10.62 -6.59 -8.94
N PRO A 148 -11.59 -7.36 -8.42
CA PRO A 148 -11.35 -8.74 -7.98
C PRO A 148 -10.91 -9.68 -9.09
N LEU A 149 -11.22 -9.39 -10.36
CA LEU A 149 -10.79 -10.24 -11.49
C LEU A 149 -9.28 -10.14 -11.75
N THR A 150 -8.73 -8.92 -11.70
CA THR A 150 -7.28 -8.73 -11.84
C THR A 150 -6.53 -9.20 -10.62
N GLN A 151 -7.09 -9.03 -9.42
CA GLN A 151 -6.55 -9.56 -8.18
C GLN A 151 -6.46 -11.09 -8.23
N ALA A 152 -7.54 -11.78 -8.62
CA ALA A 152 -7.55 -13.24 -8.73
C ALA A 152 -6.53 -13.75 -9.76
N ARG A 153 -6.38 -13.04 -10.91
CA ARG A 153 -5.36 -13.35 -11.92
C ARG A 153 -3.95 -13.26 -11.34
N ASP A 154 -3.66 -12.18 -10.63
CA ASP A 154 -2.32 -11.92 -10.09
C ASP A 154 -1.98 -12.90 -8.96
N LEU A 155 -2.95 -13.19 -8.07
CA LEU A 155 -2.79 -14.19 -7.01
C LEU A 155 -2.58 -15.60 -7.58
N ALA A 156 -3.29 -15.96 -8.65
CA ALA A 156 -3.07 -17.25 -9.33
C ALA A 156 -1.63 -17.41 -9.85
N MET A 157 -0.97 -16.32 -10.25
CA MET A 157 0.44 -16.33 -10.67
C MET A 157 1.42 -16.52 -9.50
N MET A 158 0.98 -16.35 -8.26
CA MET A 158 1.77 -16.50 -7.03
C MET A 158 1.39 -17.75 -6.21
N SER A 159 0.51 -18.61 -6.73
CA SER A 159 -0.04 -19.77 -6.00
C SER A 159 0.99 -20.85 -5.64
N GLU A 160 2.18 -20.82 -6.20
CA GLU A 160 3.30 -21.70 -5.78
C GLU A 160 4.04 -21.17 -4.53
N VAL A 161 3.82 -19.90 -4.16
CA VAL A 161 4.51 -19.21 -3.06
C VAL A 161 3.55 -18.86 -1.93
N TYR A 162 2.31 -18.48 -2.27
CA TYR A 162 1.31 -18.02 -1.31
C TYR A 162 0.00 -18.77 -1.43
N ASP A 163 -0.59 -19.05 -0.27
CA ASP A 163 -1.99 -19.44 -0.14
C ASP A 163 -2.83 -18.22 0.29
N VAL A 164 -4.06 -18.13 -0.21
CA VAL A 164 -5.00 -17.09 0.18
C VAL A 164 -5.66 -17.50 1.49
N GLU A 165 -5.31 -16.83 2.59
CA GLU A 165 -5.84 -17.14 3.92
C GLU A 165 -7.14 -16.39 4.23
N LYS A 166 -7.24 -15.13 3.82
CA LYS A 166 -8.36 -14.24 4.17
C LYS A 166 -8.78 -13.42 2.96
N VAL A 167 -10.08 -13.21 2.81
CA VAL A 167 -10.66 -12.29 1.82
C VAL A 167 -11.78 -11.50 2.50
N GLN A 168 -11.73 -10.17 2.41
CA GLN A 168 -12.73 -9.28 2.98
C GLN A 168 -13.12 -8.21 1.96
N PRO A 169 -14.34 -8.27 1.41
CA PRO A 169 -14.87 -7.16 0.62
C PRO A 169 -15.19 -5.95 1.50
N VAL A 170 -14.86 -4.75 1.02
CA VAL A 170 -15.18 -3.47 1.66
C VAL A 170 -15.92 -2.59 0.67
N ASP A 171 -17.12 -2.11 1.04
CA ASP A 171 -17.93 -1.24 0.20
C ASP A 171 -17.51 0.23 0.34
N LEU A 172 -16.49 0.63 -0.43
CA LEU A 172 -16.01 2.01 -0.46
C LEU A 172 -16.96 2.97 -1.19
N PHE A 173 -17.71 2.46 -2.15
CA PHE A 173 -18.55 3.25 -3.05
C PHE A 173 -19.99 2.75 -3.04
N PRO A 174 -20.74 2.92 -1.91
CA PRO A 174 -22.15 2.55 -1.81
C PRO A 174 -22.96 3.09 -2.99
N HIS A 175 -23.90 2.31 -3.48
CA HIS A 175 -24.71 2.61 -4.66
C HIS A 175 -23.99 2.47 -6.02
N THR A 176 -22.80 1.90 -6.05
CA THR A 176 -22.11 1.49 -7.28
C THR A 176 -21.87 -0.02 -7.27
N HIS A 177 -21.35 -0.55 -8.38
CA HIS A 177 -20.91 -1.97 -8.47
C HIS A 177 -19.43 -2.15 -8.08
N HIS A 178 -18.78 -1.07 -7.60
CA HIS A 178 -17.38 -1.13 -7.19
C HIS A 178 -17.24 -1.64 -5.76
N ILE A 179 -16.25 -2.48 -5.55
CA ILE A 179 -15.88 -3.07 -4.26
C ILE A 179 -14.35 -3.10 -4.17
N GLU A 180 -13.83 -2.91 -2.99
CA GLU A 180 -12.43 -3.13 -2.66
C GLU A 180 -12.25 -4.48 -1.97
#